data_2ab818b05dd039b78666d7f162fd517d
#
_entry.id   2ab818b05dd039b78666d7f162fd517d
#
_cell.length_a   1.000
_cell.length_b   1.000
_cell.length_c   1.000
_cell.angle_alpha   90.00
_cell.angle_beta   90.00
_cell.angle_gamma   90.00
#
_symmetry.space_group_name_H-M   'P 1'
#
loop_
_entity.id
_entity.type
_entity.pdbx_description
1 polymer ?
#
loop_
_entity_poly.entity_id
_entity_poly.type
_entity_poly.pdbx_seq_one_letter_code
_entity_poly.pdbx_strand_id
1 'polypeptide(L)'
;VSAESGTGVELAVVIPACDAADTLPSQLRALAAGGYTGRWEVIVVNDACRDETVAVAEATAESTGLDVRVVSTGRRSGPSLARNTGAALTDAPLILFCDADDVVSAGWVARMAHHLEAAPVVTGRLRSDLLNDPVLAASRGPGDRSPSFLGLFPTVSAGNMGVRREAWEVTGGFDVDLAAFEDAEWASRAALAGLEVAWAADAVVDYRFRTRARELWRQGKRYGAGRPLVARRWFDATGERPSRLAGLRSWVWLVLHLIDLWSHTGRARWCWVAGNRLGSVTGSIRARFILL
;
A
#
# COMPACT_ATOMS: atom_id res chain seq x y z
N VAL A 1 27.53 30.10 10.02
CA VAL A 1 26.73 30.03 8.81
C VAL A 1 25.30 29.83 9.25
N SER A 2 24.49 30.87 9.13
CA SER A 2 23.08 30.93 9.53
C SER A 2 22.32 29.92 8.76
N ALA A 3 21.68 28.96 9.43
CA ALA A 3 20.66 28.09 8.80
C ALA A 3 19.54 29.01 8.34
N GLU A 4 19.36 29.17 7.04
CA GLU A 4 18.12 29.71 6.47
C GLU A 4 16.98 28.82 6.96
N SER A 5 16.10 29.40 7.77
CA SER A 5 14.85 28.76 8.17
C SER A 5 14.01 28.56 6.91
N GLY A 6 14.11 27.39 6.32
CA GLY A 6 13.35 27.01 5.13
C GLY A 6 11.85 27.22 5.40
N THR A 7 11.23 28.07 4.59
CA THR A 7 9.78 28.35 4.64
C THR A 7 8.96 27.23 3.97
N GLY A 8 9.59 26.12 3.56
CA GLY A 8 9.00 25.03 2.80
C GLY A 8 8.36 23.93 3.68
N VAL A 9 7.48 23.13 3.06
CA VAL A 9 6.93 21.90 3.64
C VAL A 9 8.02 20.84 3.70
N GLU A 10 8.22 20.22 4.88
CA GLU A 10 9.27 19.22 5.13
C GLU A 10 8.78 17.80 4.82
N LEU A 11 7.47 17.55 4.91
CA LEU A 11 6.87 16.25 4.75
C LEU A 11 5.48 16.36 4.13
N ALA A 12 5.17 15.51 3.15
CA ALA A 12 3.84 15.38 2.58
C ALA A 12 3.29 13.96 2.79
N VAL A 13 2.03 13.85 3.23
CA VAL A 13 1.29 12.61 3.28
C VAL A 13 0.34 12.55 2.09
N VAL A 14 0.49 11.58 1.21
CA VAL A 14 -0.34 11.40 0.02
C VAL A 14 -1.35 10.28 0.24
N ILE A 15 -2.63 10.59 0.08
CA ILE A 15 -3.76 9.67 0.28
C ILE A 15 -4.55 9.53 -1.03
N PRO A 16 -4.46 8.40 -1.75
CA PRO A 16 -5.35 8.14 -2.86
C PRO A 16 -6.76 7.85 -2.35
N ALA A 17 -7.77 8.58 -2.80
CA ALA A 17 -9.15 8.43 -2.36
C ALA A 17 -10.09 8.13 -3.53
N CYS A 18 -10.89 7.06 -3.39
CA CYS A 18 -11.85 6.63 -4.39
C CYS A 18 -13.12 6.08 -3.72
N ASP A 19 -14.19 6.88 -3.68
CA ASP A 19 -15.42 6.56 -2.97
C ASP A 19 -15.14 6.16 -1.51
N ALA A 20 -14.55 7.07 -0.72
CA ALA A 20 -14.03 6.86 0.63
C ALA A 20 -14.70 7.74 1.70
N ALA A 21 -15.92 8.28 1.44
CA ALA A 21 -16.60 9.19 2.35
C ALA A 21 -16.81 8.63 3.76
N ASP A 22 -17.03 7.31 3.88
CA ASP A 22 -17.26 6.65 5.16
C ASP A 22 -15.97 6.42 5.98
N THR A 23 -14.79 6.39 5.33
CA THR A 23 -13.54 5.94 5.97
C THR A 23 -12.51 7.05 6.11
N LEU A 24 -12.36 7.91 5.12
CA LEU A 24 -11.38 9.00 5.08
C LEU A 24 -11.41 9.93 6.31
N PRO A 25 -12.58 10.29 6.89
CA PRO A 25 -12.58 11.12 8.11
C PRO A 25 -11.86 10.48 9.30
N SER A 26 -11.91 9.16 9.42
CA SER A 26 -11.19 8.44 10.49
C SER A 26 -9.68 8.49 10.28
N GLN A 27 -9.23 8.33 9.05
CA GLN A 27 -7.81 8.45 8.67
C GLN A 27 -7.27 9.87 8.93
N LEU A 28 -8.00 10.91 8.48
CA LEU A 28 -7.58 12.30 8.69
C LEU A 28 -7.52 12.69 10.18
N ARG A 29 -8.51 12.26 11.00
CA ARG A 29 -8.47 12.48 12.45
C ARG A 29 -7.28 11.76 13.11
N ALA A 30 -6.95 10.54 12.64
CA ALA A 30 -5.80 9.80 13.15
C ALA A 30 -4.47 10.51 12.82
N LEU A 31 -4.34 11.07 11.62
CA LEU A 31 -3.21 11.91 11.23
C LEU A 31 -3.11 13.18 12.07
N ALA A 32 -4.22 13.87 12.33
CA ALA A 32 -4.26 15.08 13.16
C ALA A 32 -3.81 14.81 14.61
N ALA A 33 -4.02 13.59 15.13
CA ALA A 33 -3.55 13.19 16.47
C ALA A 33 -2.03 12.91 16.54
N GLY A 34 -1.26 13.23 15.51
CA GLY A 34 0.02 12.60 15.20
C GLY A 34 1.27 13.15 15.85
N GLY A 35 1.36 14.31 16.48
CA GLY A 35 2.55 14.77 17.22
C GLY A 35 3.84 15.04 16.42
N TYR A 36 3.80 15.10 15.10
CA TYR A 36 4.93 15.59 14.30
C TYR A 36 4.98 17.13 14.38
N THR A 37 6.16 17.67 14.67
CA THR A 37 6.34 19.11 14.93
C THR A 37 6.88 19.92 13.75
N GLY A 38 7.36 19.24 12.69
CA GLY A 38 7.80 19.87 11.46
C GLY A 38 6.61 20.38 10.62
N ARG A 39 6.91 21.17 9.60
CA ARG A 39 5.89 21.65 8.65
C ARG A 39 5.50 20.54 7.66
N TRP A 40 4.25 20.16 7.65
CA TRP A 40 3.77 19.09 6.78
C TRP A 40 2.36 19.36 6.25
N GLU A 41 2.04 18.71 5.15
CA GLU A 41 0.74 18.78 4.49
C GLU A 41 0.17 17.38 4.24
N VAL A 42 -1.15 17.31 4.05
CA VAL A 42 -1.83 16.11 3.53
C VAL A 42 -2.38 16.41 2.14
N ILE A 43 -2.09 15.56 1.18
CA ILE A 43 -2.61 15.66 -0.18
C ILE A 43 -3.57 14.50 -0.41
N VAL A 44 -4.87 14.80 -0.35
CA VAL A 44 -5.93 13.84 -0.70
C VAL A 44 -6.14 13.89 -2.20
N VAL A 45 -5.87 12.79 -2.88
CA VAL A 45 -6.03 12.70 -4.34
C VAL A 45 -7.34 12.01 -4.68
N ASN A 46 -8.33 12.80 -5.07
CA ASN A 46 -9.65 12.36 -5.52
C ASN A 46 -9.54 11.65 -6.89
N ASP A 47 -9.64 10.34 -6.91
CA ASP A 47 -9.63 9.51 -8.12
C ASP A 47 -11.07 9.34 -8.68
N ALA A 48 -11.69 10.48 -9.05
CA ALA A 48 -13.05 10.59 -9.57
C ALA A 48 -14.10 9.90 -8.67
N CYS A 49 -14.11 10.27 -7.39
CA CYS A 49 -15.13 9.86 -6.43
C CYS A 49 -16.52 10.29 -6.88
N ARG A 50 -17.52 9.48 -6.56
CA ARG A 50 -18.95 9.73 -6.88
C ARG A 50 -19.78 9.98 -5.63
N ASP A 51 -19.17 9.80 -4.47
CA ASP A 51 -19.72 10.06 -3.15
C ASP A 51 -19.20 11.39 -2.58
N GLU A 52 -19.51 11.68 -1.33
CA GLU A 52 -19.15 12.92 -0.64
C GLU A 52 -17.68 12.95 -0.15
N THR A 53 -16.78 12.14 -0.73
CA THR A 53 -15.38 12.04 -0.28
C THR A 53 -14.67 13.40 -0.19
N VAL A 54 -14.87 14.28 -1.18
CA VAL A 54 -14.26 15.62 -1.18
C VAL A 54 -14.81 16.48 -0.05
N ALA A 55 -16.12 16.54 0.08
CA ALA A 55 -16.79 17.37 1.11
C ALA A 55 -16.40 16.92 2.54
N VAL A 56 -16.34 15.59 2.79
CA VAL A 56 -15.92 15.10 4.12
C VAL A 56 -14.43 15.30 4.39
N ALA A 57 -13.59 15.31 3.36
CA ALA A 57 -12.17 15.65 3.51
C ALA A 57 -11.98 17.11 3.96
N GLU A 58 -12.65 18.04 3.28
CA GLU A 58 -12.62 19.49 3.59
C GLU A 58 -13.18 19.77 4.99
N ALA A 59 -14.36 19.24 5.31
CA ALA A 59 -14.95 19.39 6.64
C ALA A 59 -14.11 18.80 7.77
N THR A 60 -13.43 17.67 7.51
CA THR A 60 -12.54 17.05 8.52
C THR A 60 -11.26 17.88 8.68
N ALA A 61 -10.70 18.42 7.61
CA ALA A 61 -9.57 19.33 7.66
C ALA A 61 -9.88 20.57 8.52
N GLU A 62 -11.01 21.23 8.27
CA GLU A 62 -11.46 22.38 9.05
C GLU A 62 -11.62 22.04 10.54
N SER A 63 -12.29 20.93 10.87
CA SER A 63 -12.55 20.54 12.26
C SER A 63 -11.32 20.10 13.04
N THR A 64 -10.27 19.63 12.35
CA THR A 64 -9.03 19.12 12.96
C THR A 64 -7.88 20.13 12.92
N GLY A 65 -7.97 21.17 12.10
CA GLY A 65 -6.88 22.11 11.82
C GLY A 65 -5.74 21.49 11.00
N LEU A 66 -5.97 20.34 10.35
CA LEU A 66 -4.98 19.67 9.51
C LEU A 66 -4.83 20.43 8.17
N ASP A 67 -3.60 20.66 7.74
CA ASP A 67 -3.34 21.24 6.42
C ASP A 67 -3.60 20.18 5.33
N VAL A 68 -4.81 20.21 4.77
CA VAL A 68 -5.27 19.25 3.75
C VAL A 68 -5.51 19.96 2.44
N ARG A 69 -4.86 19.49 1.39
CA ARG A 69 -5.12 19.89 0.00
C ARG A 69 -5.80 18.76 -0.75
N VAL A 70 -6.99 19.01 -1.29
CA VAL A 70 -7.71 18.05 -2.14
C VAL A 70 -7.42 18.36 -3.61
N VAL A 71 -6.95 17.35 -4.35
CA VAL A 71 -6.65 17.44 -5.79
C VAL A 71 -7.34 16.32 -6.55
N SER A 72 -7.55 16.47 -7.85
CA SER A 72 -8.28 15.46 -8.64
C SER A 72 -7.43 14.94 -9.80
N THR A 73 -7.54 13.64 -10.08
CA THR A 73 -7.00 13.01 -11.31
C THR A 73 -7.86 13.28 -12.55
N GLY A 74 -9.05 13.87 -12.37
CA GLY A 74 -10.03 14.15 -13.43
C GLY A 74 -10.78 12.93 -13.96
N ARG A 75 -10.26 11.72 -13.77
CA ARG A 75 -10.88 10.45 -14.16
C ARG A 75 -10.44 9.34 -13.23
N ARG A 76 -11.24 8.27 -13.11
CA ARG A 76 -10.85 7.08 -12.33
C ARG A 76 -9.66 6.39 -12.98
N SER A 77 -8.52 6.42 -12.31
CA SER A 77 -7.22 6.01 -12.87
C SER A 77 -6.49 4.99 -11.99
N GLY A 78 -6.99 4.77 -10.79
CA GLY A 78 -6.43 3.82 -9.82
C GLY A 78 -5.38 4.42 -8.89
N PRO A 79 -5.01 3.68 -7.84
CA PRO A 79 -4.20 4.19 -6.74
C PRO A 79 -2.76 4.58 -7.17
N SER A 80 -2.18 3.89 -8.15
CA SER A 80 -0.82 4.20 -8.65
C SER A 80 -0.75 5.62 -9.22
N LEU A 81 -1.66 5.96 -10.15
CA LEU A 81 -1.67 7.30 -10.72
C LEU A 81 -2.02 8.36 -9.67
N ALA A 82 -2.98 8.06 -8.78
CA ALA A 82 -3.34 8.99 -7.71
C ALA A 82 -2.14 9.28 -6.78
N ARG A 83 -1.39 8.26 -6.35
CA ARG A 83 -0.19 8.46 -5.53
C ARG A 83 0.90 9.22 -6.29
N ASN A 84 1.14 8.89 -7.56
CA ASN A 84 2.09 9.62 -8.41
C ASN A 84 1.69 11.10 -8.57
N THR A 85 0.39 11.37 -8.76
CA THR A 85 -0.14 12.74 -8.87
C THR A 85 0.10 13.51 -7.57
N GLY A 86 -0.20 12.93 -6.42
CA GLY A 86 0.05 13.59 -5.12
C GLY A 86 1.53 13.86 -4.88
N ALA A 87 2.39 12.89 -5.17
CA ALA A 87 3.84 13.06 -5.03
C ALA A 87 4.44 14.13 -5.96
N ALA A 88 3.85 14.31 -7.15
CA ALA A 88 4.28 15.33 -8.10
C ALA A 88 3.82 16.75 -7.76
N LEU A 89 2.84 16.89 -6.85
CA LEU A 89 2.26 18.18 -6.45
C LEU A 89 2.89 18.77 -5.17
N THR A 90 3.92 18.15 -4.63
CA THR A 90 4.66 18.64 -3.48
C THR A 90 6.15 18.64 -3.76
N ASP A 91 6.88 19.56 -3.15
CA ASP A 91 8.35 19.59 -3.17
C ASP A 91 8.95 19.09 -1.85
N ALA A 92 8.11 18.58 -0.94
CA ALA A 92 8.55 18.07 0.36
C ALA A 92 9.65 17.00 0.21
N PRO A 93 10.75 17.09 0.96
CA PRO A 93 11.83 16.10 0.92
C PRO A 93 11.43 14.71 1.39
N LEU A 94 10.38 14.61 2.23
CA LEU A 94 9.83 13.35 2.70
C LEU A 94 8.41 13.17 2.18
N ILE A 95 8.13 12.01 1.58
CA ILE A 95 6.81 11.66 1.05
C ILE A 95 6.34 10.40 1.76
N LEU A 96 5.18 10.46 2.40
CA LEU A 96 4.53 9.32 3.03
C LEU A 96 3.26 8.93 2.25
N PHE A 97 2.95 7.66 2.23
CA PHE A 97 1.73 7.13 1.61
C PHE A 97 0.94 6.31 2.61
N CYS A 98 -0.36 6.56 2.68
CA CYS A 98 -1.34 5.72 3.39
C CYS A 98 -2.66 5.70 2.62
N ASP A 99 -3.51 4.70 2.87
CA ASP A 99 -4.76 4.54 2.13
C ASP A 99 -5.94 5.23 2.85
N ALA A 100 -6.96 5.64 2.10
CA ALA A 100 -8.13 6.37 2.59
C ALA A 100 -9.10 5.51 3.43
N ASP A 101 -9.00 4.18 3.33
CA ASP A 101 -9.86 3.22 4.02
C ASP A 101 -9.18 2.55 5.23
N ASP A 102 -7.94 2.95 5.54
CA ASP A 102 -7.17 2.49 6.69
C ASP A 102 -7.11 3.56 7.80
N VAL A 103 -6.44 3.25 8.92
CA VAL A 103 -6.23 4.20 10.03
C VAL A 103 -4.80 4.10 10.55
N VAL A 104 -4.04 5.21 10.48
CA VAL A 104 -2.70 5.27 11.04
C VAL A 104 -2.73 5.30 12.57
N SER A 105 -1.73 4.70 13.23
CA SER A 105 -1.59 4.81 14.68
C SER A 105 -1.12 6.21 15.11
N ALA A 106 -1.44 6.61 16.35
CA ALA A 106 -0.97 7.88 16.90
C ALA A 106 0.57 7.99 16.77
N GLY A 107 1.06 9.13 16.29
CA GLY A 107 2.49 9.38 16.07
C GLY A 107 3.10 8.70 14.83
N TRP A 108 2.29 8.16 13.93
CA TRP A 108 2.75 7.49 12.72
C TRP A 108 3.64 8.39 11.85
N VAL A 109 3.24 9.64 11.60
CA VAL A 109 4.02 10.61 10.79
C VAL A 109 5.41 10.82 11.39
N ALA A 110 5.49 11.05 12.70
CA ALA A 110 6.76 11.27 13.40
C ALA A 110 7.68 10.04 13.34
N ARG A 111 7.12 8.82 13.52
CA ARG A 111 7.90 7.58 13.41
C ARG A 111 8.42 7.35 12.02
N MET A 112 7.57 7.53 10.99
CA MET A 112 8.01 7.39 9.60
C MET A 112 9.11 8.40 9.26
N ALA A 113 8.97 9.67 9.67
CA ALA A 113 9.99 10.68 9.48
C ALA A 113 11.31 10.28 10.16
N HIS A 114 11.25 9.82 11.42
CA HIS A 114 12.43 9.37 12.15
C HIS A 114 13.16 8.22 11.46
N HIS A 115 12.43 7.19 11.00
CA HIS A 115 13.06 6.10 10.25
C HIS A 115 13.65 6.54 8.90
N LEU A 116 13.06 7.57 8.26
CA LEU A 116 13.61 8.16 7.04
C LEU A 116 14.89 8.98 7.28
N GLU A 117 15.27 9.30 8.51
CA GLU A 117 16.59 9.87 8.81
C GLU A 117 17.72 8.86 8.56
N ALA A 118 17.45 7.57 8.77
CA ALA A 118 18.44 6.49 8.61
C ALA A 118 18.41 5.79 7.25
N ALA A 119 17.22 5.68 6.62
CA ALA A 119 17.06 4.94 5.37
C ALA A 119 16.26 5.73 4.32
N PRO A 120 16.58 5.58 3.01
CA PRO A 120 15.88 6.32 1.94
C PRO A 120 14.44 5.86 1.72
N VAL A 121 14.12 4.62 2.11
CA VAL A 121 12.78 4.01 1.98
C VAL A 121 12.42 3.32 3.29
N VAL A 122 11.17 3.50 3.71
CA VAL A 122 10.64 2.89 4.94
C VAL A 122 9.29 2.25 4.65
N THR A 123 9.04 1.07 5.19
CA THR A 123 7.71 0.47 5.21
C THR A 123 7.32 0.10 6.64
N GLY A 124 6.11 0.43 7.03
CA GLY A 124 5.61 0.18 8.39
C GLY A 124 4.79 -1.11 8.50
N ARG A 125 4.38 -1.42 9.73
CA ARG A 125 3.57 -2.58 10.07
C ARG A 125 2.11 -2.38 9.67
N LEU A 126 1.51 -3.37 8.99
CA LEU A 126 0.06 -3.46 8.77
C LEU A 126 -0.57 -4.33 9.85
N ARG A 127 -1.43 -3.75 10.69
CA ARG A 127 -2.17 -4.45 11.73
C ARG A 127 -3.61 -4.69 11.29
N SER A 128 -4.11 -5.91 11.44
CA SER A 128 -5.40 -6.31 10.88
C SER A 128 -6.48 -6.63 11.92
N ASP A 129 -6.18 -6.58 13.20
CA ASP A 129 -7.08 -7.02 14.28
C ASP A 129 -8.11 -5.99 14.73
N LEU A 130 -7.87 -4.68 14.54
CA LEU A 130 -8.77 -3.64 15.06
C LEU A 130 -9.95 -3.30 14.13
N LEU A 131 -9.74 -3.33 12.80
CA LEU A 131 -10.75 -2.89 11.82
C LEU A 131 -11.48 -4.04 11.13
N ASN A 132 -11.21 -5.29 11.51
CA ASN A 132 -11.72 -6.45 10.80
C ASN A 132 -12.34 -7.48 11.75
N ASP A 133 -13.18 -8.35 11.19
CA ASP A 133 -13.66 -9.54 11.90
C ASP A 133 -12.46 -10.39 12.37
N PRO A 134 -12.45 -10.87 13.63
CA PRO A 134 -11.32 -11.60 14.21
C PRO A 134 -10.92 -12.85 13.42
N VAL A 135 -11.89 -13.59 12.84
CA VAL A 135 -11.59 -14.79 12.03
C VAL A 135 -10.94 -14.41 10.71
N LEU A 136 -11.39 -13.32 10.10
CA LEU A 136 -10.79 -12.80 8.87
C LEU A 136 -9.38 -12.25 9.14
N ALA A 137 -9.18 -11.52 10.23
CA ALA A 137 -7.89 -11.01 10.67
C ALA A 137 -6.89 -12.15 10.91
N ALA A 138 -7.26 -13.16 11.68
CA ALA A 138 -6.42 -14.33 11.96
C ALA A 138 -6.00 -15.08 10.68
N SER A 139 -6.79 -15.01 9.61
CA SER A 139 -6.48 -15.65 8.33
C SER A 139 -5.31 -15.04 7.56
N ARG A 140 -4.91 -13.82 7.87
CA ARG A 140 -3.86 -13.05 7.16
C ARG A 140 -2.53 -13.02 7.91
N GLY A 141 -2.54 -13.40 9.18
CA GLY A 141 -1.37 -13.32 10.06
C GLY A 141 -1.14 -11.92 10.64
N PRO A 142 -0.23 -11.81 11.61
CA PRO A 142 -0.08 -10.61 12.44
C PRO A 142 0.63 -9.42 11.77
N GLY A 143 1.18 -9.57 10.57
CA GLY A 143 1.94 -8.50 9.90
C GLY A 143 3.23 -8.06 10.63
N ASP A 144 3.81 -8.93 11.46
CA ASP A 144 4.93 -8.60 12.37
C ASP A 144 6.32 -8.72 11.73
N ARG A 145 6.38 -8.90 10.44
CA ARG A 145 7.66 -9.09 9.73
C ARG A 145 7.78 -8.11 8.58
N SER A 146 9.01 -7.67 8.32
CA SER A 146 9.33 -6.92 7.12
C SER A 146 8.85 -7.69 5.88
N PRO A 147 8.06 -7.07 5.02
CA PRO A 147 7.54 -7.74 3.83
C PRO A 147 8.68 -8.04 2.85
N SER A 148 8.57 -9.19 2.18
CA SER A 148 9.49 -9.60 1.12
C SER A 148 8.73 -10.17 -0.06
N PHE A 149 9.13 -9.83 -1.26
CA PHE A 149 8.55 -10.38 -2.47
C PHE A 149 9.16 -11.75 -2.78
N LEU A 150 8.43 -12.80 -2.44
CA LEU A 150 8.81 -14.21 -2.73
C LEU A 150 10.20 -14.61 -2.21
N GLY A 151 10.75 -13.88 -1.23
CA GLY A 151 12.11 -14.11 -0.71
C GLY A 151 13.24 -13.56 -1.58
N LEU A 152 12.91 -12.81 -2.64
CA LEU A 152 13.88 -12.27 -3.59
C LEU A 152 14.43 -10.90 -3.16
N PHE A 153 13.56 -9.99 -2.74
CA PHE A 153 13.93 -8.65 -2.31
C PHE A 153 12.96 -8.11 -1.24
N PRO A 154 13.39 -7.16 -0.40
CA PRO A 154 12.50 -6.44 0.50
C PRO A 154 11.45 -5.69 -0.31
N THR A 155 10.20 -5.69 0.14
CA THR A 155 9.13 -4.92 -0.52
C THR A 155 8.51 -3.93 0.45
N VAL A 156 7.72 -3.02 -0.08
CA VAL A 156 6.95 -2.04 0.69
C VAL A 156 5.46 -2.34 0.59
N SER A 157 4.68 -1.72 1.46
CA SER A 157 3.23 -1.61 1.29
C SER A 157 2.90 -0.15 0.98
N ALA A 158 2.36 0.14 -0.19
CA ALA A 158 2.01 1.50 -0.57
C ALA A 158 0.95 2.16 0.34
N GLY A 159 0.23 1.37 1.14
CA GLY A 159 -0.67 1.87 2.20
C GLY A 159 0.03 2.15 3.54
N ASN A 160 1.35 1.91 3.65
CA ASN A 160 2.17 2.23 4.84
C ASN A 160 3.64 2.36 4.44
N MET A 161 3.96 3.42 3.70
CA MET A 161 5.28 3.63 3.10
C MET A 161 5.73 5.08 3.30
N GLY A 162 7.03 5.24 3.54
CA GLY A 162 7.73 6.53 3.48
C GLY A 162 8.90 6.44 2.52
N VAL A 163 9.21 7.54 1.85
CA VAL A 163 10.32 7.62 0.90
C VAL A 163 10.91 9.02 0.91
N ARG A 164 12.24 9.12 0.83
CA ARG A 164 12.91 10.38 0.52
C ARG A 164 12.66 10.75 -0.94
N ARG A 165 12.49 12.03 -1.23
CA ARG A 165 12.24 12.52 -2.60
C ARG A 165 13.28 12.02 -3.60
N GLU A 166 14.55 12.08 -3.25
CA GLU A 166 15.64 11.60 -4.11
C GLU A 166 15.46 10.12 -4.52
N ALA A 167 15.06 9.28 -3.57
CA ALA A 167 14.78 7.86 -3.82
C ALA A 167 13.52 7.66 -4.69
N TRP A 168 12.51 8.51 -4.49
CA TRP A 168 11.31 8.54 -5.32
C TRP A 168 11.61 8.92 -6.76
N GLU A 169 12.45 9.93 -6.97
CA GLU A 169 12.86 10.39 -8.30
C GLU A 169 13.71 9.36 -9.04
N VAL A 170 14.67 8.73 -8.35
CA VAL A 170 15.49 7.64 -8.91
C VAL A 170 14.63 6.47 -9.38
N THR A 171 13.57 6.14 -8.64
CA THR A 171 12.69 5.02 -9.01
C THR A 171 11.60 5.40 -10.02
N GLY A 172 11.26 6.70 -10.20
CA GLY A 172 10.29 7.18 -11.19
C GLY A 172 8.81 6.93 -10.82
N GLY A 173 8.48 6.72 -9.56
CA GLY A 173 7.09 6.52 -9.07
C GLY A 173 6.53 5.11 -9.33
N PHE A 174 5.22 4.92 -9.07
CA PHE A 174 4.53 3.64 -9.30
C PHE A 174 4.20 3.42 -10.78
N ASP A 175 4.32 2.17 -11.25
CA ASP A 175 3.87 1.78 -12.59
C ASP A 175 2.33 1.78 -12.66
N VAL A 176 1.78 2.69 -13.48
CA VAL A 176 0.33 2.88 -13.63
C VAL A 176 -0.35 1.79 -14.47
N ASP A 177 0.41 1.02 -15.22
CA ASP A 177 -0.10 -0.07 -16.05
C ASP A 177 -0.30 -1.38 -15.26
N LEU A 178 0.23 -1.42 -14.03
CA LEU A 178 0.01 -2.55 -13.13
C LEU A 178 -1.31 -2.40 -12.36
N ALA A 179 -2.19 -3.37 -12.54
CA ALA A 179 -3.46 -3.41 -11.82
C ALA A 179 -3.31 -3.77 -10.32
N ALA A 180 -2.18 -4.36 -9.92
CA ALA A 180 -1.81 -4.70 -8.54
C ALA A 180 -0.32 -5.08 -8.48
N PHE A 181 0.28 -5.04 -7.29
CA PHE A 181 1.71 -5.21 -7.05
C PHE A 181 2.58 -4.07 -7.60
N GLU A 182 1.98 -2.90 -7.78
CA GLU A 182 2.71 -1.67 -8.10
C GLU A 182 3.76 -1.33 -7.03
N ASP A 183 3.47 -1.62 -5.78
CA ASP A 183 4.36 -1.45 -4.63
C ASP A 183 5.55 -2.42 -4.65
N ALA A 184 5.31 -3.70 -4.94
CA ALA A 184 6.38 -4.68 -5.09
C ALA A 184 7.20 -4.43 -6.35
N GLU A 185 6.59 -3.97 -7.43
CA GLU A 185 7.30 -3.58 -8.66
C GLU A 185 8.20 -2.36 -8.40
N TRP A 186 7.66 -1.35 -7.73
CA TRP A 186 8.42 -0.18 -7.31
C TRP A 186 9.59 -0.58 -6.40
N ALA A 187 9.35 -1.44 -5.41
CA ALA A 187 10.40 -1.95 -4.51
C ALA A 187 11.48 -2.74 -5.26
N SER A 188 11.13 -3.45 -6.35
CA SER A 188 12.12 -4.14 -7.18
C SER A 188 13.06 -3.15 -7.86
N ARG A 189 12.55 -2.01 -8.36
CA ARG A 189 13.38 -0.93 -8.92
C ARG A 189 14.24 -0.26 -7.84
N ALA A 190 13.69 -0.05 -6.65
CA ALA A 190 14.45 0.47 -5.51
C ALA A 190 15.62 -0.47 -5.15
N ALA A 191 15.36 -1.77 -5.07
CA ALA A 191 16.39 -2.78 -4.79
C ALA A 191 17.48 -2.83 -5.90
N LEU A 192 17.09 -2.76 -7.17
CA LEU A 192 18.03 -2.69 -8.30
C LEU A 192 18.86 -1.40 -8.31
N ALA A 193 18.31 -0.31 -7.79
CA ALA A 193 19.02 0.95 -7.59
C ALA A 193 19.91 0.96 -6.31
N GLY A 194 19.94 -0.14 -5.54
CA GLY A 194 20.71 -0.25 -4.30
C GLY A 194 20.12 0.54 -3.13
N LEU A 195 18.84 0.92 -3.19
CA LEU A 195 18.17 1.63 -2.11
C LEU A 195 17.80 0.68 -0.98
N GLU A 196 18.17 1.02 0.24
CA GLU A 196 17.80 0.28 1.44
C GLU A 196 16.31 0.51 1.78
N VAL A 197 15.59 -0.57 2.11
CA VAL A 197 14.23 -0.54 2.64
C VAL A 197 14.25 -0.89 4.11
N ALA A 198 14.03 0.07 4.99
CA ALA A 198 13.94 -0.14 6.43
C ALA A 198 12.54 -0.60 6.86
N TRP A 199 12.50 -1.44 7.89
CA TRP A 199 11.26 -1.88 8.54
C TRP A 199 10.98 -1.09 9.82
N ALA A 200 9.92 -0.29 9.79
CA ALA A 200 9.43 0.49 10.93
C ALA A 200 8.27 -0.26 11.63
N ALA A 201 8.61 -1.18 12.53
CA ALA A 201 7.62 -2.00 13.25
C ALA A 201 6.66 -1.19 14.14
N ASP A 202 7.08 0.01 14.56
CA ASP A 202 6.35 0.96 15.38
C ASP A 202 5.47 1.94 14.58
N ALA A 203 5.72 2.10 13.27
CA ALA A 203 4.87 2.87 12.37
C ALA A 203 3.70 2.00 11.87
N VAL A 204 2.65 1.90 12.69
CA VAL A 204 1.55 0.98 12.47
C VAL A 204 0.40 1.64 11.72
N VAL A 205 -0.15 0.92 10.75
CA VAL A 205 -1.42 1.22 10.08
C VAL A 205 -2.41 0.10 10.36
N ASP A 206 -3.58 0.45 10.86
CA ASP A 206 -4.71 -0.47 10.98
C ASP A 206 -5.34 -0.65 9.61
N TYR A 207 -5.16 -1.84 9.06
CA TYR A 207 -5.54 -2.17 7.69
C TYR A 207 -6.94 -2.77 7.62
N ARG A 208 -7.77 -2.25 6.71
CA ARG A 208 -9.14 -2.70 6.50
C ARG A 208 -9.23 -3.70 5.35
N PHE A 209 -9.79 -4.87 5.63
CA PHE A 209 -10.07 -5.87 4.60
C PHE A 209 -11.42 -5.64 3.92
N ARG A 210 -11.51 -6.05 2.67
CA ARG A 210 -12.79 -6.26 2.03
C ARG A 210 -13.49 -7.45 2.67
N THR A 211 -14.82 -7.37 2.86
CA THR A 211 -15.58 -8.39 3.57
C THR A 211 -16.37 -9.30 2.64
N ARG A 212 -16.74 -8.80 1.44
CA ARG A 212 -17.56 -9.57 0.50
C ARG A 212 -16.72 -10.57 -0.29
N ALA A 213 -17.14 -11.85 -0.32
CA ALA A 213 -16.44 -12.92 -1.03
C ALA A 213 -16.14 -12.59 -2.51
N ARG A 214 -17.09 -11.93 -3.21
CA ARG A 214 -16.92 -11.49 -4.61
C ARG A 214 -15.79 -10.44 -4.77
N GLU A 215 -15.67 -9.54 -3.82
CA GLU A 215 -14.63 -8.51 -3.83
C GLU A 215 -13.27 -9.14 -3.54
N LEU A 216 -13.21 -10.03 -2.56
CA LEU A 216 -12.00 -10.78 -2.21
C LEU A 216 -11.53 -11.68 -3.37
N TRP A 217 -12.47 -12.35 -4.07
CA TRP A 217 -12.15 -13.08 -5.29
C TRP A 217 -11.51 -12.19 -6.36
N ARG A 218 -12.14 -11.03 -6.65
CA ARG A 218 -11.63 -10.09 -7.66
C ARG A 218 -10.28 -9.52 -7.26
N GLN A 219 -10.12 -9.14 -5.99
CA GLN A 219 -8.86 -8.65 -5.44
C GLN A 219 -7.79 -9.74 -5.53
N GLY A 220 -8.08 -10.95 -5.05
CA GLY A 220 -7.17 -12.10 -5.16
C GLY A 220 -6.73 -12.36 -6.60
N LYS A 221 -7.67 -12.33 -7.56
CA LYS A 221 -7.36 -12.53 -8.97
C LYS A 221 -6.42 -11.45 -9.54
N ARG A 222 -6.64 -10.18 -9.16
CA ARG A 222 -5.73 -9.08 -9.57
C ARG A 222 -4.33 -9.28 -8.97
N TYR A 223 -4.26 -9.55 -7.67
CA TYR A 223 -2.98 -9.79 -6.99
C TYR A 223 -2.24 -11.00 -7.58
N GLY A 224 -2.94 -12.12 -7.79
CA GLY A 224 -2.35 -13.28 -8.43
C GLY A 224 -1.77 -12.98 -9.81
N ALA A 225 -2.49 -12.18 -10.61
CA ALA A 225 -2.07 -11.85 -11.98
C ALA A 225 -0.86 -10.90 -12.04
N GLY A 226 -0.70 -10.00 -11.08
CA GLY A 226 0.44 -9.07 -11.02
C GLY A 226 1.74 -9.77 -10.61
N ARG A 227 1.68 -10.75 -9.71
CA ARG A 227 2.85 -11.41 -9.14
C ARG A 227 3.83 -12.02 -10.17
N PRO A 228 3.41 -12.78 -11.20
CA PRO A 228 4.32 -13.30 -12.22
C PRO A 228 4.97 -12.22 -13.08
N LEU A 229 4.31 -11.08 -13.28
CA LEU A 229 4.87 -9.95 -14.03
C LEU A 229 6.07 -9.33 -13.29
N VAL A 230 5.90 -9.07 -11.99
CA VAL A 230 6.99 -8.55 -11.14
C VAL A 230 8.13 -9.57 -11.05
N ALA A 231 7.82 -10.86 -10.81
CA ALA A 231 8.83 -11.92 -10.76
C ALA A 231 9.59 -12.07 -12.10
N ARG A 232 8.92 -11.89 -13.23
CA ARG A 232 9.55 -11.91 -14.55
C ARG A 232 10.50 -10.72 -14.74
N ARG A 233 10.07 -9.49 -14.41
CA ARG A 233 10.92 -8.29 -14.49
C ARG A 233 12.18 -8.43 -13.63
N TRP A 234 12.03 -8.94 -12.41
CA TRP A 234 13.17 -9.24 -11.54
C TRP A 234 14.12 -10.25 -12.15
N PHE A 235 13.57 -11.36 -12.67
CA PHE A 235 14.37 -12.39 -13.32
C PHE A 235 15.13 -11.86 -14.55
N ASP A 236 14.50 -11.04 -15.36
CA ASP A 236 15.13 -10.45 -16.55
C ASP A 236 16.30 -9.52 -16.18
N ALA A 237 16.22 -8.87 -15.01
CA ALA A 237 17.26 -7.97 -14.52
C ALA A 237 18.40 -8.68 -13.77
N THR A 238 18.10 -9.76 -13.02
CA THR A 238 19.06 -10.38 -12.07
C THR A 238 19.41 -11.84 -12.38
N GLY A 239 18.59 -12.53 -13.16
CA GLY A 239 18.67 -13.99 -13.35
C GLY A 239 18.09 -14.81 -12.20
N GLU A 240 17.66 -14.18 -11.10
CA GLU A 240 17.14 -14.86 -9.90
C GLU A 240 15.68 -15.29 -10.10
N ARG A 241 15.34 -16.51 -9.65
CA ARG A 241 13.98 -17.05 -9.72
C ARG A 241 13.42 -17.42 -8.36
N PRO A 242 12.13 -17.10 -8.11
CA PRO A 242 11.45 -17.66 -6.96
C PRO A 242 11.24 -19.17 -7.14
N SER A 243 11.02 -19.89 -6.02
CA SER A 243 10.66 -21.30 -6.07
C SER A 243 9.42 -21.55 -6.92
N ARG A 244 9.51 -22.44 -7.89
CA ARG A 244 8.37 -22.82 -8.75
C ARG A 244 7.24 -23.52 -7.97
N LEU A 245 7.58 -24.09 -6.81
CA LEU A 245 6.64 -24.84 -5.96
C LEU A 245 6.02 -23.98 -4.86
N ALA A 246 6.34 -22.69 -4.80
CA ALA A 246 5.86 -21.79 -3.74
C ALA A 246 4.31 -21.74 -3.62
N GLY A 247 3.61 -21.93 -4.74
CA GLY A 247 2.15 -21.92 -4.77
C GLY A 247 1.48 -23.29 -4.55
N LEU A 248 2.21 -24.39 -4.63
CA LEU A 248 1.62 -25.74 -4.55
C LEU A 248 0.89 -25.98 -3.23
N ARG A 249 1.45 -25.50 -2.11
CA ARG A 249 0.81 -25.57 -0.77
C ARG A 249 -0.57 -24.91 -0.76
N SER A 250 -0.76 -23.82 -1.50
CA SER A 250 -2.05 -23.14 -1.59
C SER A 250 -3.07 -23.90 -2.41
N TRP A 251 -2.67 -24.62 -3.44
CA TRP A 251 -3.54 -25.51 -4.19
C TRP A 251 -4.03 -26.70 -3.34
N VAL A 252 -3.11 -27.33 -2.60
CA VAL A 252 -3.46 -28.39 -1.63
C VAL A 252 -4.40 -27.82 -0.56
N TRP A 253 -4.11 -26.64 -0.04
CA TRP A 253 -4.97 -25.98 0.95
C TRP A 253 -6.39 -25.78 0.42
N LEU A 254 -6.58 -25.33 -0.82
CA LEU A 254 -7.90 -25.11 -1.43
C LEU A 254 -8.74 -26.40 -1.46
N VAL A 255 -8.11 -27.54 -1.76
CA VAL A 255 -8.80 -28.83 -1.79
C VAL A 255 -9.18 -29.26 -0.37
N LEU A 256 -8.26 -29.16 0.58
CA LEU A 256 -8.49 -29.59 1.99
C LEU A 256 -9.52 -28.73 2.70
N HIS A 257 -9.71 -27.46 2.27
CA HIS A 257 -10.60 -26.49 2.92
C HIS A 257 -11.88 -26.19 2.12
N LEU A 258 -12.37 -27.14 1.33
CA LEU A 258 -13.66 -27.00 0.64
C LEU A 258 -14.83 -26.82 1.62
N ILE A 259 -14.72 -27.39 2.81
CA ILE A 259 -15.71 -27.24 3.90
C ILE A 259 -15.87 -25.76 4.34
N ASP A 260 -14.85 -24.94 4.19
CA ASP A 260 -14.88 -23.52 4.55
C ASP A 260 -15.90 -22.72 3.71
N LEU A 261 -16.31 -23.23 2.54
CA LEU A 261 -17.34 -22.62 1.71
C LEU A 261 -18.72 -22.50 2.36
N TRP A 262 -18.98 -23.29 3.39
CA TRP A 262 -20.26 -23.28 4.13
C TRP A 262 -20.35 -22.16 5.15
N SER A 263 -19.22 -21.59 5.61
CA SER A 263 -19.21 -20.45 6.51
C SER A 263 -18.96 -19.13 5.76
N HIS A 264 -19.47 -18.01 6.26
CA HIS A 264 -19.30 -16.71 5.63
C HIS A 264 -17.81 -16.29 5.53
N THR A 265 -17.09 -16.39 6.65
CA THR A 265 -15.67 -16.02 6.75
C THR A 265 -14.76 -17.02 6.04
N GLY A 266 -15.04 -18.31 6.14
CA GLY A 266 -14.33 -19.36 5.42
C GLY A 266 -14.46 -19.20 3.91
N ARG A 267 -15.68 -18.94 3.41
CA ARG A 267 -15.93 -18.62 2.01
C ARG A 267 -15.15 -17.41 1.52
N ALA A 268 -15.10 -16.35 2.33
CA ALA A 268 -14.33 -15.14 2.01
C ALA A 268 -12.84 -15.46 1.86
N ARG A 269 -12.26 -16.21 2.80
CA ARG A 269 -10.87 -16.68 2.76
C ARG A 269 -10.62 -17.60 1.56
N TRP A 270 -11.48 -18.58 1.33
CA TRP A 270 -11.35 -19.50 0.22
C TRP A 270 -11.38 -18.78 -1.13
N CYS A 271 -12.32 -17.84 -1.31
CA CYS A 271 -12.41 -17.01 -2.51
C CYS A 271 -11.15 -16.17 -2.75
N TRP A 272 -10.56 -15.61 -1.69
CA TRP A 272 -9.29 -14.90 -1.79
C TRP A 272 -8.17 -15.80 -2.30
N VAL A 273 -7.98 -16.97 -1.68
CA VAL A 273 -6.90 -17.90 -2.05
C VAL A 273 -7.10 -18.43 -3.47
N ALA A 274 -8.33 -18.86 -3.81
CA ALA A 274 -8.65 -19.38 -5.13
C ALA A 274 -8.51 -18.30 -6.22
N GLY A 275 -8.99 -17.09 -5.97
CA GLY A 275 -8.78 -15.95 -6.86
C GLY A 275 -7.30 -15.69 -7.11
N ASN A 276 -6.49 -15.70 -6.07
CA ASN A 276 -5.05 -15.49 -6.15
C ASN A 276 -4.36 -16.59 -7.00
N ARG A 277 -4.72 -17.86 -6.80
CA ARG A 277 -4.16 -18.96 -7.60
C ARG A 277 -4.55 -18.87 -9.07
N LEU A 278 -5.83 -18.63 -9.36
CA LEU A 278 -6.30 -18.47 -10.74
C LEU A 278 -5.66 -17.23 -11.40
N GLY A 279 -5.53 -16.15 -10.65
CA GLY A 279 -4.79 -14.97 -11.09
C GLY A 279 -3.33 -15.30 -11.44
N SER A 280 -2.65 -16.07 -10.60
CA SER A 280 -1.25 -16.48 -10.83
C SER A 280 -1.10 -17.30 -12.13
N VAL A 281 -2.03 -18.20 -12.41
CA VAL A 281 -2.05 -18.93 -13.68
C VAL A 281 -2.18 -17.99 -14.87
N THR A 282 -3.19 -17.10 -14.85
CA THR A 282 -3.41 -16.14 -15.95
C THR A 282 -2.26 -15.15 -16.10
N GLY A 283 -1.68 -14.69 -14.99
CA GLY A 283 -0.50 -13.83 -14.97
C GLY A 283 0.75 -14.54 -15.51
N SER A 284 0.94 -15.82 -15.15
CA SER A 284 2.05 -16.64 -15.66
C SER A 284 2.01 -16.79 -17.18
N ILE A 285 0.82 -16.99 -17.74
CA ILE A 285 0.63 -17.07 -19.21
C ILE A 285 0.99 -15.74 -19.86
N ARG A 286 0.48 -14.62 -19.32
CA ARG A 286 0.74 -13.27 -19.85
C ARG A 286 2.22 -12.89 -19.74
N ALA A 287 2.84 -13.18 -18.62
CA ALA A 287 4.24 -12.90 -18.38
C ALA A 287 5.18 -13.89 -19.11
N ARG A 288 4.68 -14.98 -19.68
CA ARG A 288 5.48 -16.11 -20.17
C ARG A 288 6.50 -16.57 -19.12
N PHE A 289 6.05 -16.58 -17.85
CA PHE A 289 6.89 -16.89 -16.71
C PHE A 289 6.10 -17.71 -15.68
N ILE A 290 6.44 -18.99 -15.54
CA ILE A 290 5.69 -19.91 -14.67
C ILE A 290 5.99 -19.59 -13.20
N LEU A 291 4.93 -19.20 -12.48
CA LEU A 291 4.90 -19.01 -11.04
C LEU A 291 3.61 -19.67 -10.49
N LEU A 292 3.73 -20.87 -9.90
CA LEU A 292 2.61 -21.65 -9.38
C LEU A 292 2.28 -21.29 -7.94
#